data_32d844d2ef377de37cee62d78b8f3d1e
#
_entry.id   32d844d2ef377de37cee62d78b8f3d1e
#
_cell.length_a   1.000
_cell.length_b   1.000
_cell.length_c   1.000
_cell.angle_alpha   90.00
_cell.angle_beta   90.00
_cell.angle_gamma   90.00
#
_symmetry.space_group_name_H-M   'P 1'
#
loop_
_entity.id
_entity.type
_entity.pdbx_description
1 polymer ?
#
loop_
_entity_poly.entity_id
_entity_poly.type
_entity_poly.pdbx_seq_one_letter_code
_entity_poly.pdbx_strand_id
1 'polypeptide(L)'
;FLLAMRESAPYRNDNFAFFAARYQTFLYIDRIVIGPDFAGLKLGTLMYRDLFEHARRNDVPVLACEYNIDPPNEPSRHFHDRFGFREIGTQWLDGGSKQVSLQAAET
;
A
#
# COMPACT_ATOMS: atom_id res chain seq x y z
N PHE A 1 -13.61 -1.55 -3.47
CA PHE A 1 -13.25 -1.68 -2.04
C PHE A 1 -11.73 -1.54 -1.84
N LEU A 2 -11.36 -1.21 -0.64
CA LEU A 2 -9.97 -1.16 -0.21
C LEU A 2 -9.83 -2.07 1.01
N LEU A 3 -8.83 -2.96 0.97
CA LEU A 3 -8.52 -3.85 2.09
C LEU A 3 -7.21 -3.42 2.73
N ALA A 4 -7.28 -3.07 4.00
CA ALA A 4 -6.10 -2.70 4.79
C ALA A 4 -6.14 -3.41 6.14
N MET A 5 -4.97 -3.61 6.74
CA MET A 5 -4.88 -4.31 8.02
C MET A 5 -3.77 -3.73 8.88
N ARG A 6 -3.96 -3.87 10.19
CA ARG A 6 -3.02 -3.41 11.20
C ARG A 6 -1.87 -4.42 11.38
N GLU A 7 -0.82 -3.98 12.04
CA GLU A 7 0.39 -4.76 12.33
C GLU A 7 0.11 -6.07 13.07
N SER A 8 -0.97 -6.13 13.83
CA SER A 8 -1.34 -7.32 14.62
C SER A 8 -2.17 -8.35 13.85
N ALA A 9 -2.51 -8.07 12.60
CA ALA A 9 -3.32 -8.98 11.80
C ALA A 9 -2.58 -10.31 11.60
N PRO A 10 -3.29 -11.44 11.68
CA PRO A 10 -2.68 -12.76 11.43
C PRO A 10 -2.52 -13.00 9.93
N TYR A 11 -1.77 -12.14 9.27
CA TYR A 11 -1.60 -12.15 7.83
C TYR A 11 -0.18 -12.60 7.47
N ARG A 12 -0.06 -13.58 6.58
CA ARG A 12 1.22 -14.12 6.15
C ARG A 12 1.47 -13.78 4.69
N ASN A 13 2.34 -12.81 4.49
CA ASN A 13 2.69 -12.30 3.18
C ASN A 13 4.09 -11.70 3.32
N ASP A 14 4.96 -11.93 2.33
CA ASP A 14 6.34 -11.45 2.40
C ASP A 14 6.42 -9.93 2.47
N ASN A 15 5.53 -9.23 1.77
CA ASN A 15 5.50 -7.78 1.80
C ASN A 15 5.04 -7.26 3.16
N PHE A 16 4.01 -7.86 3.74
CA PHE A 16 3.56 -7.51 5.08
C PHE A 16 4.65 -7.74 6.11
N ALA A 17 5.35 -8.88 6.03
CA ALA A 17 6.44 -9.22 6.94
C ALA A 17 7.58 -8.20 6.87
N PHE A 18 7.87 -7.67 5.69
CA PHE A 18 8.87 -6.62 5.51
C PHE A 18 8.54 -5.39 6.38
N PHE A 19 7.29 -4.95 6.35
CA PHE A 19 6.86 -3.79 7.13
C PHE A 19 6.77 -4.10 8.63
N ALA A 20 6.30 -5.30 8.98
CA ALA A 20 6.21 -5.73 10.38
C ALA A 20 7.58 -5.78 11.07
N ALA A 21 8.64 -6.05 10.31
CA ALA A 21 10.00 -6.04 10.84
C ALA A 21 10.54 -4.62 11.07
N ARG A 22 9.93 -3.60 10.46
CA ARG A 22 10.42 -2.21 10.51
C ARG A 22 9.57 -1.27 11.35
N TYR A 23 8.27 -1.49 11.44
CA TYR A 23 7.34 -0.59 12.11
C TYR A 23 6.57 -1.31 13.20
N GLN A 24 6.43 -0.67 14.35
CA GLN A 24 5.59 -1.20 15.43
C GLN A 24 4.11 -0.98 15.16
N THR A 25 3.77 0.13 14.53
CA THR A 25 2.38 0.53 14.28
C THR A 25 2.26 1.02 12.85
N PHE A 26 1.45 0.34 12.05
CA PHE A 26 1.21 0.71 10.65
C PHE A 26 -0.11 0.13 10.17
N LEU A 27 -0.61 0.70 9.04
CA LEU A 27 -1.68 0.12 8.25
C LEU A 27 -1.11 -0.34 6.92
N TYR A 28 -1.28 -1.60 6.62
CA TYR A 28 -0.84 -2.19 5.36
C TYR A 28 -2.02 -2.28 4.40
N ILE A 29 -1.87 -1.68 3.23
CA ILE A 29 -2.86 -1.75 2.16
C ILE A 29 -2.56 -2.99 1.33
N ASP A 30 -3.42 -4.01 1.46
CA ASP A 30 -3.26 -5.25 0.72
C ASP A 30 -3.68 -5.07 -0.73
N ARG A 31 -4.84 -4.48 -0.94
CA ARG A 31 -5.37 -4.24 -2.29
C ARG A 31 -6.46 -3.18 -2.30
N ILE A 32 -6.62 -2.59 -3.47
CA ILE A 32 -7.76 -1.75 -3.78
C ILE A 32 -8.39 -2.27 -5.07
N VAL A 33 -9.70 -2.45 -5.08
CA VAL A 33 -10.44 -2.94 -6.25
C VAL A 33 -11.55 -1.96 -6.57
N ILE A 34 -11.54 -1.46 -7.80
CA ILE A 34 -12.57 -0.56 -8.30
C ILE A 34 -13.23 -1.23 -9.50
N GLY A 35 -14.55 -1.44 -9.42
CA GLY A 35 -15.30 -2.08 -10.51
C GLY A 35 -15.18 -1.28 -11.80
N PRO A 36 -15.28 -1.94 -12.98
CA PRO A 36 -15.12 -1.26 -14.27
C PRO A 36 -16.10 -0.11 -14.49
N ASP A 37 -17.32 -0.25 -13.96
CA ASP A 37 -18.36 0.79 -14.09
C ASP A 37 -18.04 2.06 -13.30
N PHE A 38 -17.08 1.99 -12.37
CA PHE A 38 -16.68 3.10 -11.51
C PHE A 38 -15.29 3.63 -11.83
N ALA A 39 -14.65 3.10 -12.86
CA ALA A 39 -13.33 3.56 -13.30
C ALA A 39 -13.44 5.03 -13.76
N GLY A 40 -12.45 5.83 -13.40
CA GLY A 40 -12.41 7.25 -13.79
C GLY A 40 -13.21 8.18 -12.88
N LEU A 41 -13.88 7.66 -11.85
CA LEU A 41 -14.64 8.49 -10.88
C LEU A 41 -13.77 8.92 -9.69
N LYS A 42 -12.47 8.73 -9.76
CA LYS A 42 -11.51 9.08 -8.70
C LYS A 42 -11.81 8.41 -7.35
N LEU A 43 -12.42 7.24 -7.38
CA LEU A 43 -12.74 6.51 -6.15
C LEU A 43 -11.50 6.07 -5.41
N GLY A 44 -10.42 5.71 -6.13
CA GLY A 44 -9.15 5.35 -5.51
C GLY A 44 -8.60 6.50 -4.66
N THR A 45 -8.66 7.72 -5.19
CA THR A 45 -8.23 8.93 -4.46
C THR A 45 -9.06 9.13 -3.19
N LEU A 46 -10.38 8.97 -3.31
CA LEU A 46 -11.27 9.13 -2.15
C LEU A 46 -11.02 8.07 -1.10
N MET A 47 -10.82 6.83 -1.50
CA MET A 47 -10.54 5.73 -0.57
C MET A 47 -9.21 5.92 0.16
N TYR A 48 -8.16 6.38 -0.54
CA TYR A 48 -6.87 6.64 0.08
C TYR A 48 -6.95 7.83 1.04
N ARG A 49 -7.65 8.89 0.67
CA ARG A 49 -7.87 10.04 1.59
C ARG A 49 -8.59 9.60 2.85
N ASP A 50 -9.61 8.78 2.71
CA ASP A 50 -10.36 8.26 3.85
C ASP A 50 -9.46 7.38 4.74
N LEU A 51 -8.59 6.57 4.13
CA LEU A 51 -7.67 5.72 4.86
C LEU A 51 -6.63 6.53 5.64
N PHE A 52 -6.07 7.58 5.02
CA PHE A 52 -5.15 8.49 5.72
C PHE A 52 -5.83 9.13 6.93
N GLU A 53 -7.08 9.58 6.75
CA GLU A 53 -7.84 10.19 7.84
C GLU A 53 -8.11 9.18 8.96
N HIS A 54 -8.49 7.97 8.61
CA HIS A 54 -8.68 6.89 9.57
C HIS A 54 -7.40 6.62 10.36
N ALA A 55 -6.27 6.57 9.68
CA ALA A 55 -4.97 6.35 10.32
C ALA A 55 -4.64 7.47 11.32
N ARG A 56 -4.87 8.73 10.92
CA ARG A 56 -4.64 9.87 11.82
C ARG A 56 -5.51 9.79 13.07
N ARG A 57 -6.79 9.47 12.91
CA ARG A 57 -7.74 9.37 14.04
C ARG A 57 -7.39 8.23 15.00
N ASN A 58 -6.69 7.22 14.53
CA ASN A 58 -6.34 6.05 15.32
C ASN A 58 -4.86 6.03 15.70
N ASP A 59 -4.16 7.15 15.53
CA ASP A 59 -2.74 7.31 15.88
C ASP A 59 -1.84 6.27 15.19
N VAL A 60 -2.16 5.95 13.94
CA VAL A 60 -1.33 5.09 13.10
C VAL A 60 -0.42 5.98 12.25
N PRO A 61 0.89 6.01 12.51
CA PRO A 61 1.78 6.99 11.88
C PRO A 61 2.21 6.64 10.47
N VAL A 62 2.00 5.41 10.00
CA VAL A 62 2.52 4.93 8.73
C VAL A 62 1.48 4.14 7.97
N LEU A 63 1.31 4.46 6.68
CA LEU A 63 0.64 3.61 5.71
C LEU A 63 1.70 2.90 4.88
N ALA A 64 1.49 1.63 4.61
CA ALA A 64 2.43 0.78 3.87
C ALA A 64 1.71 0.06 2.73
N CYS A 65 2.39 -0.09 1.62
CA CYS A 65 1.89 -0.84 0.47
C CYS A 65 3.03 -1.23 -0.44
N GLU A 66 2.72 -1.95 -1.53
CA GLU A 66 3.67 -2.22 -2.58
C GLU A 66 3.01 -2.08 -3.94
N TYR A 67 3.83 -1.86 -4.97
CA TYR A 67 3.40 -1.97 -6.36
C TYR A 67 4.53 -2.55 -7.21
N ASN A 68 4.15 -3.10 -8.37
CA ASN A 68 5.10 -3.75 -9.26
C ASN A 68 6.03 -2.74 -9.93
N ILE A 69 7.33 -3.06 -9.96
CA ILE A 69 8.31 -2.32 -10.74
C ILE A 69 8.93 -3.18 -11.83
N ASP A 70 8.77 -4.51 -11.75
CA ASP A 70 9.15 -5.44 -12.80
C ASP A 70 8.13 -6.59 -12.82
N PRO A 71 7.22 -6.64 -13.79
CA PRO A 71 6.95 -5.61 -14.80
C PRO A 71 6.42 -4.31 -14.17
N PRO A 72 6.71 -3.15 -14.78
CA PRO A 72 6.34 -1.86 -14.20
C PRO A 72 4.84 -1.60 -14.19
N ASN A 73 4.39 -0.87 -13.18
CA ASN A 73 3.02 -0.36 -13.06
C ASN A 73 3.08 1.15 -12.85
N GLU A 74 3.29 1.89 -13.95
CA GLU A 74 3.47 3.33 -13.90
C GLU A 74 2.25 4.10 -13.38
N PRO A 75 1.00 3.73 -13.73
CA PRO A 75 -0.16 4.40 -13.13
C PRO A 75 -0.19 4.29 -11.61
N SER A 76 0.16 3.13 -11.06
CA SER A 76 0.22 2.92 -9.61
C SER A 76 1.33 3.76 -8.98
N ARG A 77 2.49 3.83 -9.62
CA ARG A 77 3.60 4.66 -9.16
C ARG A 77 3.19 6.12 -9.04
N HIS A 78 2.62 6.69 -10.10
CA HIS A 78 2.20 8.09 -10.10
C HIS A 78 1.11 8.35 -9.06
N PHE A 79 0.18 7.43 -8.92
CA PHE A 79 -0.89 7.53 -7.92
C PHE A 79 -0.32 7.61 -6.51
N HIS A 80 0.61 6.70 -6.18
CA HIS A 80 1.19 6.65 -4.84
C HIS A 80 2.12 7.82 -4.56
N ASP A 81 2.88 8.27 -5.56
CA ASP A 81 3.76 9.45 -5.41
C ASP A 81 2.97 10.69 -4.98
N ARG A 82 1.76 10.86 -5.51
CA ARG A 82 0.91 12.00 -5.15
C ARG A 82 0.46 11.99 -3.70
N PHE A 83 0.42 10.83 -3.07
CA PHE A 83 0.06 10.69 -1.66
C PHE A 83 1.27 10.74 -0.72
N GLY A 84 2.45 10.96 -1.25
CA GLY A 84 3.65 11.07 -0.44
C GLY A 84 4.30 9.74 -0.08
N PHE A 85 3.94 8.66 -0.76
CA PHE A 85 4.60 7.38 -0.58
C PHE A 85 6.03 7.44 -1.09
N ARG A 86 6.94 6.80 -0.37
CA ARG A 86 8.35 6.70 -0.75
C ARG A 86 8.79 5.24 -0.70
N GLU A 87 9.67 4.86 -1.62
CA GLU A 87 10.24 3.53 -1.62
C GLU A 87 11.19 3.38 -0.42
N ILE A 88 10.95 2.32 0.36
CA ILE A 88 11.82 1.98 1.48
C ILE A 88 12.53 0.64 1.27
N GLY A 89 12.24 -0.04 0.18
CA GLY A 89 12.90 -1.28 -0.18
C GLY A 89 12.28 -1.90 -1.42
N THR A 90 12.86 -3.00 -1.85
CA THR A 90 12.34 -3.79 -2.97
C THR A 90 12.40 -5.27 -2.61
N GLN A 91 11.55 -6.08 -3.21
CA GLN A 91 11.57 -7.54 -3.07
C GLN A 91 11.26 -8.20 -4.40
N TRP A 92 11.91 -9.34 -4.64
CA TRP A 92 11.53 -10.24 -5.72
C TRP A 92 10.54 -11.26 -5.18
N LEU A 93 9.46 -11.49 -5.94
CA LEU A 93 8.39 -12.42 -5.60
C LEU A 93 8.27 -13.48 -6.70
N ASP A 94 7.49 -14.54 -6.40
CA ASP A 94 7.14 -15.58 -7.35
C ASP A 94 8.37 -16.21 -8.05
N GLY A 95 9.38 -16.55 -7.26
CA GLY A 95 10.58 -17.18 -7.79
C GLY A 95 11.44 -16.25 -8.65
N GLY A 96 11.30 -14.93 -8.49
CA GLY A 96 12.08 -13.95 -9.23
C GLY A 96 11.41 -13.45 -10.50
N SER A 97 10.14 -13.82 -10.73
CA SER A 97 9.42 -13.38 -11.92
C SER A 97 8.81 -11.97 -11.78
N LYS A 98 8.81 -11.43 -10.56
CA LYS A 98 8.14 -10.18 -10.24
C LYS A 98 8.90 -9.43 -9.16
N GLN A 99 9.12 -8.15 -9.37
CA GLN A 99 9.73 -7.29 -8.36
C GLN A 99 8.75 -6.20 -7.94
N VAL A 100 8.69 -5.94 -6.64
CA VAL A 100 7.84 -4.90 -6.07
C VAL A 100 8.68 -3.85 -5.38
N SER A 101 8.18 -2.61 -5.41
CA SER A 101 8.66 -1.51 -4.59
C SER A 101 7.83 -1.46 -3.32
N LEU A 102 8.51 -1.51 -2.18
CA LEU A 102 7.88 -1.43 -0.87
C LEU A 102 7.83 0.04 -0.46
N GLN A 103 6.64 0.56 -0.24
CA GLN A 103 6.36 1.97 -0.09
C GLN A 103 5.81 2.28 1.29
N ALA A 104 6.20 3.42 1.84
CA ALA A 104 5.64 3.92 3.09
C ALA A 104 5.34 5.40 2.98
N ALA A 105 4.25 5.83 3.63
CA ALA A 105 3.87 7.23 3.72
C ALA A 105 3.55 7.57 5.18
N GLU A 106 3.94 8.77 5.59
CA GLU A 106 3.56 9.30 6.91
C GLU A 106 2.14 9.83 6.86
N THR A 107 1.40 9.56 7.91
CA THR A 107 0.03 10.04 8.06
C THR A 107 0.00 11.38 8.80
#